data_9818a0d2517dc567cc28c2135c279fd5
#
_entry.id   9818a0d2517dc567cc28c2135c279fd5
#
_cell.length_a   1.000
_cell.length_b   1.000
_cell.length_c   1.000
_cell.angle_alpha   90.00
_cell.angle_beta   90.00
_cell.angle_gamma   90.00
#
_symmetry.space_group_name_H-M   'P 1'
#
loop_
_entity.id
_entity.type
_entity.pdbx_description
1 polymer ?
#
loop_
_entity_poly.entity_id
_entity_poly.type
_entity_poly.pdbx_seq_one_letter_code
_entity_poly.pdbx_strand_id
1 'polypeptide(L)'
;MEILFPSDIVKGTFSIPKTKQQEIVKGKIQRISIKGIEMIQISLFTSKQVFHENITLDQANESLNRLLETKFNSLELFTENFVYGYKLSSKGKLLTNKRATKTEMITLNHNKQKKYILNEGDIIPPMIDLGVMTSDGKIVKAKSDKFKQINRFLEIVDDVISEEKYLKIIDFGCGKSYLTFVIYHYLKNVRKINCDILGLDLKEDVVNNCNKIAQKYGYTNLKFLVGDISKFKETDKVDMIITLHACDTATDYALHHAINMKCKHIISVPCCQHEINNQLSGNKLHLVNKFGILKERMSAILTDAIRANILQYKGYKTQVLEFVDFDASPKNLLIRANLTKQKPDEKIKAEIDELMLQLGVEQTLYNLTFNK
;
A
#
# COMPACT_ATOMS: atom_id res chain seq x y z
N MET A 1 38.78 -26.72 -7.36
CA MET A 1 38.40 -27.35 -6.06
C MET A 1 36.90 -27.55 -6.09
N GLU A 2 36.45 -28.78 -6.23
CA GLU A 2 35.02 -29.07 -6.33
C GLU A 2 34.39 -29.08 -4.94
N ILE A 3 33.39 -28.24 -4.74
CA ILE A 3 32.63 -28.11 -3.50
C ILE A 3 31.33 -28.89 -3.69
N LEU A 4 31.03 -29.82 -2.80
CA LEU A 4 29.73 -30.47 -2.78
C LEU A 4 28.76 -29.62 -1.98
N PHE A 5 27.76 -29.06 -2.66
CA PHE A 5 26.72 -28.23 -2.04
C PHE A 5 25.55 -29.09 -1.56
N PRO A 6 24.74 -28.62 -0.57
CA PRO A 6 23.54 -29.32 -0.13
C PRO A 6 22.56 -29.54 -1.28
N SER A 7 21.92 -30.70 -1.35
CA SER A 7 20.90 -31.00 -2.37
C SER A 7 19.54 -30.35 -2.08
N ASP A 8 19.30 -29.95 -0.83
CA ASP A 8 18.07 -29.35 -0.29
C ASP A 8 18.11 -27.80 -0.30
N ILE A 9 18.87 -27.21 -1.24
CA ILE A 9 18.93 -25.74 -1.41
C ILE A 9 17.55 -25.19 -1.65
N VAL A 10 17.15 -24.19 -0.86
CA VAL A 10 15.91 -23.42 -1.03
C VAL A 10 16.20 -22.10 -1.72
N LYS A 11 17.22 -21.38 -1.28
CA LYS A 11 17.68 -20.12 -1.85
C LYS A 11 19.15 -19.88 -1.58
N GLY A 12 19.74 -18.89 -2.24
CA GLY A 12 21.11 -18.50 -2.01
C GLY A 12 21.45 -17.14 -2.59
N THR A 13 22.63 -16.65 -2.23
CA THR A 13 23.13 -15.37 -2.73
C THR A 13 24.62 -15.46 -2.98
N PHE A 14 25.05 -15.15 -4.20
CA PHE A 14 26.41 -14.83 -4.55
C PHE A 14 26.69 -13.36 -4.25
N SER A 15 27.79 -13.11 -3.58
CA SER A 15 28.26 -11.76 -3.26
C SER A 15 29.78 -11.68 -3.39
N ILE A 16 30.32 -10.46 -3.27
CA ILE A 16 31.74 -10.17 -3.43
C ILE A 16 32.25 -10.61 -4.83
N PRO A 17 32.05 -9.76 -5.85
CA PRO A 17 32.59 -10.00 -7.19
C PRO A 17 34.10 -10.27 -7.18
N LYS A 18 34.60 -11.09 -8.11
CA LYS A 18 36.04 -11.39 -8.24
C LYS A 18 36.87 -10.14 -8.50
N THR A 19 36.35 -9.27 -9.37
CA THR A 19 36.99 -8.00 -9.71
C THR A 19 35.98 -6.85 -9.59
N LYS A 20 36.47 -5.65 -9.24
CA LYS A 20 35.62 -4.44 -9.13
C LYS A 20 35.04 -3.98 -10.48
N GLN A 21 35.64 -4.39 -11.57
CA GLN A 21 35.26 -3.97 -12.94
C GLN A 21 34.39 -4.98 -13.66
N GLN A 22 34.04 -6.12 -13.03
CA GLN A 22 33.18 -7.10 -13.69
C GLN A 22 31.73 -6.59 -13.79
N GLU A 23 31.06 -6.96 -14.87
CA GLU A 23 29.72 -6.53 -15.19
C GLU A 23 28.68 -7.11 -14.21
N ILE A 24 28.85 -8.38 -13.80
CA ILE A 24 27.96 -9.06 -12.87
C ILE A 24 28.37 -8.79 -11.43
N VAL A 25 27.52 -8.09 -10.67
CA VAL A 25 27.84 -7.61 -9.32
C VAL A 25 27.22 -8.47 -8.20
N LYS A 26 26.17 -9.23 -8.50
CA LYS A 26 25.44 -10.06 -7.54
C LYS A 26 24.76 -11.23 -8.24
N GLY A 27 24.62 -12.36 -7.55
CA GLY A 27 23.79 -13.48 -7.98
C GLY A 27 22.79 -13.88 -6.91
N LYS A 28 21.58 -14.25 -7.32
CA LYS A 28 20.58 -14.88 -6.47
C LYS A 28 20.27 -16.28 -6.95
N ILE A 29 20.02 -17.18 -6.04
CA ILE A 29 19.65 -18.57 -6.29
C ILE A 29 18.29 -18.78 -5.63
N GLN A 30 17.39 -19.46 -6.34
CA GLN A 30 16.09 -19.81 -5.82
C GLN A 30 15.64 -21.16 -6.38
N ARG A 31 15.18 -22.07 -5.53
CA ARG A 31 14.49 -23.28 -5.96
C ARG A 31 13.10 -22.91 -6.43
N ILE A 32 12.72 -23.40 -7.59
CA ILE A 32 11.45 -23.11 -8.26
C ILE A 32 10.83 -24.39 -8.78
N SER A 33 9.53 -24.38 -9.04
CA SER A 33 8.84 -25.47 -9.75
C SER A 33 8.26 -24.92 -11.06
N ILE A 34 8.64 -25.49 -12.18
CA ILE A 34 8.12 -25.16 -13.52
C ILE A 34 7.41 -26.40 -14.07
N LYS A 35 6.11 -26.32 -14.28
CA LYS A 35 5.26 -27.42 -14.76
C LYS A 35 5.43 -28.72 -13.95
N GLY A 36 5.60 -28.58 -12.62
CA GLY A 36 5.79 -29.71 -11.72
C GLY A 36 7.21 -30.26 -11.63
N ILE A 37 8.18 -29.72 -12.38
CA ILE A 37 9.60 -30.09 -12.33
C ILE A 37 10.33 -29.08 -11.42
N GLU A 38 11.04 -29.58 -10.43
CA GLU A 38 11.87 -28.77 -9.54
C GLU A 38 13.17 -28.37 -10.22
N MET A 39 13.51 -27.09 -10.18
CA MET A 39 14.70 -26.51 -10.79
C MET A 39 15.33 -25.48 -9.87
N ILE A 40 16.57 -25.12 -10.12
CA ILE A 40 17.25 -23.97 -9.52
C ILE A 40 17.26 -22.81 -10.55
N GLN A 41 16.68 -21.69 -10.18
CA GLN A 41 16.83 -20.44 -10.93
C GLN A 41 18.01 -19.66 -10.38
N ILE A 42 18.94 -19.31 -11.24
CA ILE A 42 20.06 -18.42 -10.96
C ILE A 42 19.78 -17.09 -11.64
N SER A 43 19.76 -16.02 -10.87
CA SER A 43 19.56 -14.64 -11.35
C SER A 43 20.86 -13.86 -11.16
N LEU A 44 21.49 -13.43 -12.25
CA LEU A 44 22.74 -12.68 -12.24
C LEU A 44 22.46 -11.21 -12.54
N PHE A 45 22.89 -10.33 -11.66
CA PHE A 45 22.61 -8.90 -11.71
C PHE A 45 23.81 -8.12 -12.19
N THR A 46 23.60 -7.28 -13.18
CA THR A 46 24.52 -6.18 -13.55
C THR A 46 23.99 -4.86 -13.00
N SER A 47 24.67 -3.75 -13.29
CA SER A 47 24.16 -2.41 -12.94
C SER A 47 22.89 -2.01 -13.70
N LYS A 48 22.55 -2.68 -14.81
CA LYS A 48 21.46 -2.29 -15.72
C LYS A 48 20.47 -3.41 -16.03
N GLN A 49 20.87 -4.67 -15.91
CA GLN A 49 20.09 -5.82 -16.36
C GLN A 49 20.18 -6.99 -15.40
N VAL A 50 19.23 -7.92 -15.50
CA VAL A 50 19.23 -9.19 -14.79
C VAL A 50 19.12 -10.31 -15.81
N PHE A 51 20.00 -11.31 -15.70
CA PHE A 51 19.98 -12.52 -16.51
C PHE A 51 19.46 -13.67 -15.66
N HIS A 52 18.53 -14.46 -16.19
CA HIS A 52 17.96 -15.61 -15.51
C HIS A 52 18.36 -16.88 -16.26
N GLU A 53 18.82 -17.87 -15.50
CA GLU A 53 19.12 -19.22 -15.98
C GLU A 53 18.37 -20.22 -15.09
N ASN A 54 17.64 -21.16 -15.68
CA ASN A 54 16.98 -22.24 -14.96
C ASN A 54 17.74 -23.53 -15.25
N ILE A 55 18.23 -24.17 -14.21
CA ILE A 55 19.03 -25.41 -14.28
C ILE A 55 18.34 -26.50 -13.49
N THR A 56 18.58 -27.74 -13.86
CA THR A 56 18.09 -28.91 -13.11
C THR A 56 18.87 -29.09 -11.80
N LEU A 57 18.32 -29.85 -10.86
CA LEU A 57 18.97 -30.05 -9.55
C LEU A 57 20.32 -30.76 -9.65
N ASP A 58 20.48 -31.66 -10.62
CA ASP A 58 21.73 -32.37 -10.90
C ASP A 58 22.82 -31.43 -11.46
N GLN A 59 22.45 -30.41 -12.24
CA GLN A 59 23.38 -29.40 -12.77
C GLN A 59 23.76 -28.33 -11.73
N ALA A 60 23.04 -28.26 -10.60
CA ALA A 60 23.22 -27.20 -9.61
C ALA A 60 24.66 -27.15 -9.08
N ASN A 61 25.21 -28.30 -8.70
CA ASN A 61 26.55 -28.37 -8.10
C ASN A 61 27.64 -27.81 -9.02
N GLU A 62 27.62 -28.20 -10.30
CA GLU A 62 28.58 -27.73 -11.30
C GLU A 62 28.42 -26.22 -11.54
N SER A 63 27.19 -25.74 -11.74
CA SER A 63 26.92 -24.33 -12.02
C SER A 63 27.30 -23.42 -10.86
N LEU A 64 27.01 -23.82 -9.62
CA LEU A 64 27.39 -23.04 -8.44
C LEU A 64 28.90 -22.98 -8.24
N ASN A 65 29.62 -24.09 -8.44
CA ASN A 65 31.10 -24.13 -8.41
C ASN A 65 31.69 -23.19 -9.47
N ARG A 66 31.22 -23.30 -10.73
CA ARG A 66 31.66 -22.43 -11.82
C ARG A 66 31.50 -20.94 -11.49
N LEU A 67 30.33 -20.54 -10.93
CA LEU A 67 30.09 -19.16 -10.58
C LEU A 67 30.95 -18.68 -9.41
N LEU A 68 31.18 -19.52 -8.40
CA LEU A 68 32.05 -19.21 -7.28
C LEU A 68 33.53 -19.12 -7.71
N GLU A 69 33.96 -19.93 -8.69
CA GLU A 69 35.30 -19.89 -9.23
C GLU A 69 35.56 -18.70 -10.18
N THR A 70 34.57 -18.35 -11.00
CA THR A 70 34.79 -17.39 -12.10
C THR A 70 34.24 -15.99 -11.84
N LYS A 71 33.19 -15.85 -11.03
CA LYS A 71 32.45 -14.57 -10.88
C LYS A 71 32.44 -14.03 -9.46
N PHE A 72 32.44 -14.89 -8.42
CA PHE A 72 32.23 -14.46 -7.04
C PHE A 72 33.23 -15.05 -6.07
N ASN A 73 33.46 -14.35 -4.97
CA ASN A 73 34.29 -14.83 -3.85
C ASN A 73 33.44 -15.32 -2.66
N SER A 74 32.11 -15.14 -2.68
CA SER A 74 31.27 -15.53 -1.57
C SER A 74 29.93 -16.07 -2.08
N LEU A 75 29.48 -17.17 -1.47
CA LEU A 75 28.19 -17.80 -1.67
C LEU A 75 27.59 -18.13 -0.31
N GLU A 76 26.34 -17.75 -0.10
CA GLU A 76 25.53 -18.17 1.04
C GLU A 76 24.34 -18.97 0.53
N LEU A 77 24.15 -20.18 1.03
CA LEU A 77 23.06 -21.08 0.69
C LEU A 77 22.18 -21.35 1.90
N PHE A 78 20.90 -21.30 1.68
CA PHE A 78 19.88 -21.60 2.70
C PHE A 78 19.18 -22.92 2.33
N THR A 79 19.13 -23.81 3.29
CA THR A 79 18.28 -25.01 3.26
C THR A 79 17.16 -24.86 4.28
N GLU A 80 16.34 -25.86 4.49
CA GLU A 80 15.24 -25.80 5.48
C GLU A 80 15.76 -25.58 6.90
N ASN A 81 16.91 -26.18 7.25
CA ASN A 81 17.42 -26.23 8.62
C ASN A 81 18.74 -25.49 8.83
N PHE A 82 19.48 -25.20 7.76
CA PHE A 82 20.83 -24.65 7.86
C PHE A 82 21.10 -23.54 6.86
N VAL A 83 22.03 -22.65 7.23
CA VAL A 83 22.68 -21.73 6.32
C VAL A 83 24.15 -22.13 6.18
N TYR A 84 24.57 -22.28 4.93
CA TYR A 84 25.94 -22.60 4.55
C TYR A 84 26.59 -21.39 3.93
N GLY A 85 27.71 -20.96 4.49
CA GLY A 85 28.53 -19.88 3.95
C GLY A 85 29.82 -20.43 3.34
N TYR A 86 30.12 -20.00 2.13
CA TYR A 86 31.34 -20.35 1.40
C TYR A 86 32.04 -19.05 0.99
N LYS A 87 33.29 -18.89 1.39
CA LYS A 87 34.07 -17.68 1.07
C LYS A 87 35.47 -18.07 0.61
N LEU A 88 35.85 -17.55 -0.55
CA LEU A 88 37.22 -17.68 -1.06
C LEU A 88 38.07 -16.50 -0.54
N SER A 89 39.15 -16.82 0.12
CA SER A 89 40.14 -15.81 0.54
C SER A 89 40.94 -15.30 -0.66
N SER A 90 41.62 -14.17 -0.49
CA SER A 90 42.55 -13.63 -1.51
C SER A 90 43.66 -14.58 -1.95
N LYS A 91 43.99 -15.57 -1.10
CA LYS A 91 44.96 -16.62 -1.36
C LYS A 91 44.33 -17.90 -1.94
N GLY A 92 43.07 -17.86 -2.35
CA GLY A 92 42.33 -19.00 -2.94
C GLY A 92 41.90 -20.07 -1.91
N LYS A 93 42.08 -19.86 -0.60
CA LYS A 93 41.64 -20.81 0.41
C LYS A 93 40.14 -20.69 0.63
N LEU A 94 39.40 -21.82 0.59
CA LEU A 94 37.99 -21.89 0.90
C LEU A 94 37.79 -21.86 2.43
N LEU A 95 36.93 -20.93 2.88
CA LEU A 95 36.43 -20.87 4.25
C LEU A 95 34.96 -21.29 4.21
N THR A 96 34.54 -22.22 5.04
CA THR A 96 33.18 -22.70 5.14
C THR A 96 32.61 -22.41 6.54
N ASN A 97 31.34 -22.10 6.57
CA ASN A 97 30.58 -21.90 7.82
C ASN A 97 29.21 -22.57 7.66
N LYS A 98 28.74 -23.23 8.74
CA LYS A 98 27.42 -23.81 8.83
C LYS A 98 26.77 -23.34 10.12
N ARG A 99 25.55 -22.78 10.03
CA ARG A 99 24.75 -22.37 11.19
C ARG A 99 23.33 -22.88 11.07
N ALA A 100 22.73 -23.25 12.18
CA ALA A 100 21.32 -23.63 12.21
C ALA A 100 20.45 -22.39 11.99
N THR A 101 19.37 -22.54 11.21
CA THR A 101 18.34 -21.53 11.06
C THR A 101 16.97 -22.19 10.98
N LYS A 102 15.95 -21.59 11.61
CA LYS A 102 14.56 -21.94 11.30
C LYS A 102 14.14 -21.06 10.12
N THR A 103 14.34 -21.54 8.92
CA THR A 103 13.72 -20.92 7.74
C THR A 103 12.29 -21.41 7.71
N GLU A 104 11.31 -20.52 7.89
CA GLU A 104 9.90 -20.88 7.63
C GLU A 104 9.83 -21.49 6.23
N MET A 105 9.06 -22.58 6.08
CA MET A 105 8.89 -23.29 4.79
C MET A 105 8.58 -22.28 3.69
N ILE A 106 9.56 -22.02 2.83
CA ILE A 106 9.38 -21.18 1.67
C ILE A 106 8.64 -22.04 0.66
N THR A 107 7.36 -21.73 0.44
CA THR A 107 6.59 -22.37 -0.61
C THR A 107 7.31 -22.19 -1.95
N LEU A 108 7.66 -23.31 -2.60
CA LEU A 108 8.40 -23.40 -3.87
C LEU A 108 7.63 -22.87 -5.09
N ASN A 109 6.44 -22.31 -4.89
CA ASN A 109 5.64 -21.76 -5.99
C ASN A 109 6.31 -20.50 -6.57
N HIS A 110 6.64 -20.57 -7.85
CA HIS A 110 7.18 -19.47 -8.67
C HIS A 110 6.29 -18.22 -8.62
N ASN A 111 5.00 -18.40 -8.48
CA ASN A 111 4.03 -17.37 -8.12
C ASN A 111 3.83 -17.46 -6.60
N LYS A 112 4.46 -16.57 -5.82
CA LYS A 112 3.95 -16.23 -4.50
C LYS A 112 2.49 -15.83 -4.72
N GLN A 113 1.56 -16.72 -4.43
CA GLN A 113 0.17 -16.30 -4.28
C GLN A 113 0.19 -15.21 -3.22
N LYS A 114 -0.10 -13.96 -3.63
CA LYS A 114 -0.32 -12.90 -2.67
C LYS A 114 -1.38 -13.43 -1.72
N LYS A 115 -1.07 -13.53 -0.44
CA LYS A 115 -2.09 -13.83 0.58
C LYS A 115 -3.00 -12.62 0.63
N TYR A 116 -4.11 -12.71 -0.05
CA TYR A 116 -5.14 -11.68 0.03
C TYR A 116 -5.87 -11.80 1.37
N ILE A 117 -6.37 -10.69 1.86
CA ILE A 117 -7.23 -10.64 3.06
C ILE A 117 -8.56 -11.32 2.78
N LEU A 118 -9.14 -11.04 1.62
CA LEU A 118 -10.33 -11.72 1.09
C LEU A 118 -9.88 -12.65 -0.02
N ASN A 119 -10.34 -13.90 0.01
CA ASN A 119 -9.88 -14.93 -0.91
C ASN A 119 -10.99 -15.33 -1.89
N GLU A 120 -10.57 -15.89 -3.02
CA GLU A 120 -11.47 -16.62 -3.88
C GLU A 120 -12.00 -17.86 -3.15
N GLY A 121 -13.30 -18.12 -3.26
CA GLY A 121 -14.00 -19.18 -2.52
C GLY A 121 -14.78 -18.67 -1.30
N ASP A 122 -14.44 -17.50 -0.74
CA ASP A 122 -15.25 -16.83 0.28
C ASP A 122 -16.47 -16.17 -0.39
N ILE A 123 -17.66 -16.35 0.18
CA ILE A 123 -18.87 -15.67 -0.30
C ILE A 123 -18.97 -14.31 0.37
N ILE A 124 -18.75 -13.24 -0.41
CA ILE A 124 -18.71 -11.87 0.06
C ILE A 124 -19.81 -11.07 -0.64
N PRO A 125 -21.00 -10.92 -0.02
CA PRO A 125 -22.16 -10.31 -0.66
C PRO A 125 -21.90 -8.94 -1.31
N PRO A 126 -21.18 -7.99 -0.68
CA PRO A 126 -20.85 -6.73 -1.33
C PRO A 126 -20.05 -6.88 -2.64
N MET A 127 -19.18 -7.88 -2.74
CA MET A 127 -18.40 -8.13 -3.96
C MET A 127 -19.23 -8.80 -5.07
N ILE A 128 -20.25 -9.59 -4.70
CA ILE A 128 -21.17 -10.19 -5.65
C ILE A 128 -22.02 -9.09 -6.29
N ASP A 129 -22.61 -8.21 -5.50
CA ASP A 129 -23.43 -7.10 -6.03
C ASP A 129 -22.60 -6.08 -6.83
N LEU A 130 -21.30 -6.00 -6.57
CA LEU A 130 -20.32 -5.25 -7.37
C LEU A 130 -19.99 -5.92 -8.73
N GLY A 131 -20.39 -7.16 -8.92
CA GLY A 131 -19.97 -7.96 -10.05
C GLY A 131 -18.47 -8.28 -10.09
N VAL A 132 -17.78 -8.18 -8.93
CA VAL A 132 -16.37 -8.56 -8.77
C VAL A 132 -16.25 -10.05 -8.48
N MET A 133 -17.27 -10.62 -7.85
CA MET A 133 -17.36 -12.01 -7.44
C MET A 133 -18.65 -12.63 -7.94
N THR A 134 -18.63 -13.89 -8.30
CA THR A 134 -19.82 -14.68 -8.64
C THR A 134 -20.50 -15.19 -7.36
N SER A 135 -21.74 -15.66 -7.46
CA SER A 135 -22.50 -16.18 -6.32
C SER A 135 -21.88 -17.44 -5.68
N ASP A 136 -21.02 -18.17 -6.43
CA ASP A 136 -20.25 -19.32 -5.94
C ASP A 136 -18.84 -18.95 -5.44
N GLY A 137 -18.56 -17.65 -5.27
CA GLY A 137 -17.31 -17.15 -4.65
C GLY A 137 -16.11 -17.02 -5.60
N LYS A 138 -16.29 -17.24 -6.93
CA LYS A 138 -15.20 -17.09 -7.90
C LYS A 138 -15.01 -15.63 -8.29
N ILE A 139 -13.77 -15.24 -8.54
CA ILE A 139 -13.45 -13.89 -9.02
C ILE A 139 -13.75 -13.77 -10.51
N VAL A 140 -14.53 -12.76 -10.87
CA VAL A 140 -14.82 -12.42 -12.28
C VAL A 140 -13.54 -11.95 -12.95
N LYS A 141 -13.05 -12.70 -13.94
CA LYS A 141 -11.75 -12.45 -14.60
C LYS A 141 -11.54 -11.00 -15.04
N ALA A 142 -12.56 -10.38 -15.65
CA ALA A 142 -12.53 -8.98 -16.08
C ALA A 142 -12.48 -7.97 -14.90
N LYS A 143 -12.72 -8.41 -13.67
CA LYS A 143 -12.71 -7.60 -12.45
C LYS A 143 -11.59 -7.96 -11.49
N SER A 144 -10.62 -8.77 -11.92
CA SER A 144 -9.48 -9.21 -11.11
C SER A 144 -8.69 -8.03 -10.54
N ASP A 145 -8.50 -6.95 -11.30
CA ASP A 145 -7.78 -5.77 -10.79
C ASP A 145 -8.60 -5.01 -9.74
N LYS A 146 -9.93 -4.96 -9.88
CA LYS A 146 -10.79 -4.39 -8.83
C LYS A 146 -10.73 -5.21 -7.54
N PHE A 147 -10.67 -6.53 -7.63
CA PHE A 147 -10.46 -7.43 -6.49
C PHE A 147 -9.12 -7.14 -5.79
N LYS A 148 -8.03 -6.98 -6.56
CA LYS A 148 -6.71 -6.63 -6.02
C LYS A 148 -6.72 -5.27 -5.32
N GLN A 149 -7.37 -4.25 -5.92
CA GLN A 149 -7.52 -2.92 -5.33
C GLN A 149 -8.25 -2.97 -3.99
N ILE A 150 -9.35 -3.71 -3.91
CA ILE A 150 -10.12 -3.89 -2.68
C ILE A 150 -9.23 -4.54 -1.59
N ASN A 151 -8.52 -5.62 -1.92
CA ASN A 151 -7.61 -6.27 -0.98
C ASN A 151 -6.48 -5.33 -0.53
N ARG A 152 -5.90 -4.56 -1.46
CA ARG A 152 -4.87 -3.56 -1.11
C ARG A 152 -5.39 -2.50 -0.15
N PHE A 153 -6.63 -2.07 -0.35
CA PHE A 153 -7.26 -1.13 0.58
C PHE A 153 -7.46 -1.75 1.96
N LEU A 154 -7.95 -2.99 2.02
CA LEU A 154 -8.11 -3.70 3.29
C LEU A 154 -6.79 -3.94 4.02
N GLU A 155 -5.68 -4.22 3.31
CA GLU A 155 -4.35 -4.28 3.91
C GLU A 155 -3.97 -2.98 4.61
N ILE A 156 -4.27 -1.83 3.98
CA ILE A 156 -4.00 -0.50 4.56
C ILE A 156 -4.87 -0.25 5.81
N VAL A 157 -6.13 -0.67 5.77
CA VAL A 157 -7.03 -0.60 6.93
C VAL A 157 -6.54 -1.52 8.05
N ASP A 158 -6.16 -2.76 7.72
CA ASP A 158 -5.70 -3.76 8.69
C ASP A 158 -4.44 -3.32 9.44
N ASP A 159 -3.50 -2.70 8.74
CA ASP A 159 -2.26 -2.16 9.32
C ASP A 159 -2.51 -1.16 10.46
N VAL A 160 -3.63 -0.44 10.45
CA VAL A 160 -3.92 0.60 11.45
C VAL A 160 -4.82 0.14 12.59
N ILE A 161 -5.55 -0.97 12.41
CA ILE A 161 -6.56 -1.46 13.38
C ILE A 161 -6.11 -2.69 14.17
N SER A 162 -4.84 -3.07 14.13
CA SER A 162 -4.33 -4.37 14.56
C SER A 162 -4.76 -4.82 15.96
N GLU A 163 -4.97 -3.90 16.90
CA GLU A 163 -5.30 -4.19 18.32
C GLU A 163 -6.71 -3.74 18.75
N GLU A 164 -7.50 -3.18 17.84
CA GLU A 164 -8.81 -2.63 18.18
C GLU A 164 -9.87 -3.73 18.33
N LYS A 165 -10.71 -3.62 19.37
CA LYS A 165 -11.83 -4.55 19.61
C LYS A 165 -13.18 -3.97 19.18
N TYR A 166 -13.26 -2.67 19.07
CA TYR A 166 -14.42 -1.89 18.63
C TYR A 166 -13.95 -0.65 17.89
N LEU A 167 -14.66 -0.29 16.82
CA LEU A 167 -14.37 0.88 16.01
C LEU A 167 -15.65 1.66 15.69
N LYS A 168 -15.66 2.96 15.97
CA LYS A 168 -16.64 3.90 15.41
C LYS A 168 -16.01 4.59 14.22
N ILE A 169 -16.60 4.40 13.05
CA ILE A 169 -16.05 4.85 11.76
C ILE A 169 -17.05 5.78 11.08
N ILE A 170 -16.53 6.86 10.47
CA ILE A 170 -17.30 7.72 9.57
C ILE A 170 -16.65 7.67 8.19
N ASP A 171 -17.47 7.44 7.14
CA ASP A 171 -17.08 7.53 5.74
C ASP A 171 -17.73 8.75 5.10
N PHE A 172 -16.95 9.81 4.93
CA PHE A 172 -17.39 11.05 4.32
C PHE A 172 -17.35 11.00 2.79
N GLY A 173 -18.46 11.38 2.15
CA GLY A 173 -18.61 11.30 0.71
C GLY A 173 -18.66 9.85 0.23
N CYS A 174 -19.42 9.01 0.94
CA CYS A 174 -19.40 7.57 0.75
C CYS A 174 -19.87 7.11 -0.64
N GLY A 175 -20.62 7.93 -1.39
CA GLY A 175 -21.12 7.61 -2.72
C GLY A 175 -21.89 6.28 -2.73
N LYS A 176 -21.63 5.41 -3.70
CA LYS A 176 -22.24 4.07 -3.77
C LYS A 176 -21.71 3.10 -2.68
N SER A 177 -20.80 3.53 -1.85
CA SER A 177 -20.32 2.88 -0.61
C SER A 177 -19.76 1.46 -0.76
N TYR A 178 -19.33 1.08 -1.93
CA TYR A 178 -18.86 -0.29 -2.15
C TYR A 178 -17.73 -0.70 -1.21
N LEU A 179 -16.75 0.19 -1.01
CA LEU A 179 -15.64 -0.09 -0.10
C LEU A 179 -16.10 -0.08 1.36
N THR A 180 -17.06 0.78 1.74
CA THR A 180 -17.63 0.83 3.08
C THR A 180 -18.33 -0.49 3.45
N PHE A 181 -19.09 -1.08 2.50
CA PHE A 181 -19.70 -2.40 2.68
C PHE A 181 -18.64 -3.49 2.85
N VAL A 182 -17.58 -3.45 2.06
CA VAL A 182 -16.48 -4.41 2.16
C VAL A 182 -15.72 -4.24 3.48
N ILE A 183 -15.48 -3.01 3.93
CA ILE A 183 -14.86 -2.73 5.25
C ILE A 183 -15.72 -3.32 6.37
N TYR A 184 -17.05 -3.06 6.36
CA TYR A 184 -17.94 -3.61 7.36
C TYR A 184 -17.89 -5.14 7.37
N HIS A 185 -17.98 -5.78 6.20
CA HIS A 185 -17.86 -7.23 6.08
C HIS A 185 -16.53 -7.74 6.64
N TYR A 186 -15.44 -7.09 6.28
CA TYR A 186 -14.10 -7.43 6.75
C TYR A 186 -13.98 -7.35 8.27
N LEU A 187 -14.38 -6.23 8.86
CA LEU A 187 -14.31 -6.02 10.30
C LEU A 187 -15.15 -7.06 11.07
N LYS A 188 -16.42 -7.22 10.67
CA LYS A 188 -17.37 -8.11 11.38
C LYS A 188 -17.12 -9.58 11.12
N ASN A 189 -16.89 -9.98 9.87
CA ASN A 189 -16.89 -11.39 9.48
C ASN A 189 -15.49 -12.01 9.45
N VAL A 190 -14.46 -11.24 9.10
CA VAL A 190 -13.08 -11.73 9.02
C VAL A 190 -12.32 -11.45 10.33
N ARG A 191 -12.27 -10.18 10.75
CA ARG A 191 -11.52 -9.76 11.95
C ARG A 191 -12.26 -9.97 13.26
N LYS A 192 -13.59 -10.19 13.22
CA LYS A 192 -14.46 -10.32 14.41
C LYS A 192 -14.39 -9.08 15.32
N ILE A 193 -14.18 -7.90 14.73
CA ILE A 193 -14.17 -6.62 15.40
C ILE A 193 -15.59 -6.03 15.37
N ASN A 194 -16.10 -5.59 16.49
CA ASN A 194 -17.36 -4.86 16.51
C ASN A 194 -17.15 -3.46 15.97
N CYS A 195 -18.07 -2.99 15.13
CA CYS A 195 -17.97 -1.65 14.55
C CYS A 195 -19.34 -1.03 14.32
N ASP A 196 -19.40 0.28 14.45
CA ASP A 196 -20.48 1.14 13.96
C ASP A 196 -19.90 2.01 12.84
N ILE A 197 -20.50 1.91 11.66
CA ILE A 197 -20.06 2.69 10.50
C ILE A 197 -21.21 3.61 10.07
N LEU A 198 -20.88 4.90 9.94
CA LEU A 198 -21.77 5.93 9.41
C LEU A 198 -21.21 6.42 8.08
N GLY A 199 -21.93 6.18 6.99
CA GLY A 199 -21.68 6.82 5.70
C GLY A 199 -22.45 8.14 5.57
N LEU A 200 -21.81 9.18 5.05
CA LEU A 200 -22.43 10.46 4.78
C LEU A 200 -22.29 10.85 3.32
N ASP A 201 -23.41 11.22 2.67
CA ASP A 201 -23.41 11.73 1.30
C ASP A 201 -24.48 12.79 1.11
N LEU A 202 -24.31 13.66 0.11
CA LEU A 202 -25.29 14.71 -0.23
C LEU A 202 -26.52 14.18 -0.98
N LYS A 203 -26.38 13.02 -1.66
CA LYS A 203 -27.38 12.49 -2.59
C LYS A 203 -28.33 11.55 -1.87
N GLU A 204 -29.57 11.97 -1.70
CA GLU A 204 -30.61 11.21 -1.00
C GLU A 204 -30.93 9.85 -1.65
N ASP A 205 -30.97 9.78 -2.97
CA ASP A 205 -31.21 8.54 -3.71
C ASP A 205 -30.10 7.50 -3.46
N VAL A 206 -28.83 7.96 -3.39
CA VAL A 206 -27.66 7.14 -3.10
C VAL A 206 -27.73 6.61 -1.66
N VAL A 207 -27.99 7.49 -0.69
CA VAL A 207 -28.13 7.14 0.74
C VAL A 207 -29.25 6.12 0.96
N ASN A 208 -30.43 6.36 0.37
CA ASN A 208 -31.55 5.46 0.47
C ASN A 208 -31.25 4.07 -0.11
N ASN A 209 -30.54 4.01 -1.26
CA ASN A 209 -30.11 2.75 -1.86
C ASN A 209 -29.09 2.03 -0.96
N CYS A 210 -28.11 2.74 -0.41
CA CYS A 210 -27.12 2.16 0.51
C CYS A 210 -27.77 1.57 1.76
N ASN A 211 -28.75 2.25 2.36
CA ASN A 211 -29.48 1.72 3.52
C ASN A 211 -30.28 0.45 3.17
N LYS A 212 -30.92 0.38 1.99
CA LYS A 212 -31.59 -0.84 1.50
C LYS A 212 -30.61 -2.00 1.35
N ILE A 213 -29.42 -1.74 0.81
CA ILE A 213 -28.36 -2.75 0.63
C ILE A 213 -27.83 -3.21 2.00
N ALA A 214 -27.60 -2.28 2.95
CA ALA A 214 -27.19 -2.63 4.31
C ALA A 214 -28.21 -3.54 5.01
N GLN A 215 -29.50 -3.23 4.87
CA GLN A 215 -30.58 -4.06 5.37
C GLN A 215 -30.62 -5.44 4.70
N LYS A 216 -30.45 -5.49 3.37
CA LYS A 216 -30.37 -6.75 2.58
C LYS A 216 -29.27 -7.69 3.10
N TYR A 217 -28.12 -7.14 3.52
CA TYR A 217 -27.00 -7.93 4.05
C TYR A 217 -27.10 -8.20 5.55
N GLY A 218 -28.08 -7.63 6.26
CA GLY A 218 -28.20 -7.72 7.71
C GLY A 218 -27.09 -6.92 8.45
N TYR A 219 -26.56 -5.86 7.82
CA TYR A 219 -25.52 -5.00 8.40
C TYR A 219 -26.14 -3.92 9.30
N THR A 220 -26.60 -4.33 10.48
CA THR A 220 -27.39 -3.49 11.40
C THR A 220 -26.65 -2.27 11.93
N ASN A 221 -25.33 -2.35 12.01
CA ASN A 221 -24.44 -1.29 12.51
C ASN A 221 -23.78 -0.49 11.36
N LEU A 222 -24.27 -0.63 10.14
CA LEU A 222 -23.88 0.18 8.99
C LEU A 222 -25.08 1.05 8.59
N LYS A 223 -24.94 2.36 8.73
CA LYS A 223 -26.00 3.34 8.45
C LYS A 223 -25.50 4.41 7.51
N PHE A 224 -26.40 4.96 6.72
CA PHE A 224 -26.10 6.05 5.79
C PHE A 224 -27.06 7.21 6.05
N LEU A 225 -26.52 8.45 6.08
CA LEU A 225 -27.28 9.67 6.28
C LEU A 225 -27.04 10.66 5.14
N VAL A 226 -28.08 11.39 4.78
CA VAL A 226 -27.97 12.56 3.91
C VAL A 226 -27.42 13.71 4.72
N GLY A 227 -26.31 14.30 4.25
CA GLY A 227 -25.73 15.44 4.95
C GLY A 227 -24.58 16.10 4.21
N ASP A 228 -24.42 17.36 4.49
CA ASP A 228 -23.31 18.18 4.02
C ASP A 228 -22.14 18.04 5.00
N ILE A 229 -21.00 17.58 4.50
CA ILE A 229 -19.78 17.39 5.30
C ILE A 229 -19.39 18.70 6.01
N SER A 230 -19.53 19.84 5.35
CA SER A 230 -19.15 21.15 5.92
C SER A 230 -19.99 21.55 7.14
N LYS A 231 -21.19 20.98 7.27
CA LYS A 231 -22.15 21.26 8.36
C LYS A 231 -22.24 20.12 9.36
N PHE A 232 -21.48 19.05 9.15
CA PHE A 232 -21.51 17.88 10.02
C PHE A 232 -21.10 18.23 11.44
N LYS A 233 -21.88 17.77 12.41
CA LYS A 233 -21.60 17.92 13.86
C LYS A 233 -21.68 16.55 14.49
N GLU A 234 -20.56 16.01 14.87
CA GLU A 234 -20.47 14.77 15.63
C GLU A 234 -20.21 15.10 17.09
N THR A 235 -20.98 14.50 17.99
CA THR A 235 -20.85 14.71 19.43
C THR A 235 -20.07 13.59 20.11
N ASP A 236 -20.04 12.41 19.49
CA ASP A 236 -19.38 11.24 20.04
C ASP A 236 -17.96 11.09 19.51
N LYS A 237 -17.14 10.39 20.29
CA LYS A 237 -15.79 10.04 19.88
C LYS A 237 -15.83 9.09 18.68
N VAL A 238 -15.09 9.44 17.63
CA VAL A 238 -14.90 8.66 16.41
C VAL A 238 -13.47 8.13 16.40
N ASP A 239 -13.30 6.83 16.11
CA ASP A 239 -11.98 6.21 16.10
C ASP A 239 -11.30 6.36 14.74
N MET A 240 -12.08 6.26 13.63
CA MET A 240 -11.55 6.34 12.28
C MET A 240 -12.42 7.20 11.38
N ILE A 241 -11.78 8.02 10.56
CA ILE A 241 -12.42 8.69 9.43
C ILE A 241 -11.84 8.12 8.14
N ILE A 242 -12.74 7.79 7.21
CA ILE A 242 -12.46 7.36 5.85
C ILE A 242 -13.07 8.39 4.91
N THR A 243 -12.34 8.75 3.85
CA THR A 243 -12.86 9.59 2.78
C THR A 243 -12.25 9.14 1.45
N LEU A 244 -13.08 8.47 0.64
CA LEU A 244 -12.64 7.87 -0.62
C LEU A 244 -13.18 8.61 -1.84
N HIS A 245 -14.30 9.32 -1.67
CA HIS A 245 -15.01 10.00 -2.76
C HIS A 245 -15.42 11.44 -2.44
N ALA A 246 -14.94 12.00 -1.32
CA ALA A 246 -15.10 13.41 -1.06
C ALA A 246 -14.18 14.20 -1.99
N CYS A 247 -14.79 14.92 -2.94
CA CYS A 247 -14.04 15.64 -3.95
C CYS A 247 -13.61 17.02 -3.47
N ASP A 248 -12.41 17.45 -3.90
CA ASP A 248 -11.88 18.79 -3.71
C ASP A 248 -11.90 19.25 -2.24
N THR A 249 -12.51 20.39 -1.94
CA THR A 249 -12.58 20.93 -0.56
C THR A 249 -13.40 20.09 0.41
N ALA A 250 -14.29 19.20 -0.08
CA ALA A 250 -14.98 18.27 0.80
C ALA A 250 -14.01 17.32 1.54
N THR A 251 -12.88 16.96 0.92
CA THR A 251 -11.79 16.25 1.59
C THR A 251 -11.23 17.07 2.75
N ASP A 252 -11.09 18.38 2.57
CA ASP A 252 -10.53 19.29 3.59
C ASP A 252 -11.45 19.40 4.82
N TYR A 253 -12.76 19.49 4.60
CA TYR A 253 -13.73 19.43 5.69
C TYR A 253 -13.69 18.08 6.43
N ALA A 254 -13.58 16.97 5.71
CA ALA A 254 -13.46 15.66 6.34
C ALA A 254 -12.20 15.54 7.22
N LEU A 255 -11.06 16.02 6.72
CA LEU A 255 -9.79 16.05 7.48
C LEU A 255 -9.88 17.01 8.68
N HIS A 256 -10.54 18.16 8.52
CA HIS A 256 -10.78 19.11 9.62
C HIS A 256 -11.61 18.49 10.72
N HIS A 257 -12.72 17.78 10.39
CA HIS A 257 -13.49 17.04 11.37
C HIS A 257 -12.65 15.97 12.08
N ALA A 258 -11.82 15.23 11.33
CA ALA A 258 -10.93 14.23 11.91
C ALA A 258 -9.97 14.84 12.95
N ILE A 259 -9.38 16.00 12.63
CA ILE A 259 -8.50 16.74 13.54
C ILE A 259 -9.25 17.19 14.80
N ASN A 260 -10.43 17.80 14.65
CA ASN A 260 -11.21 18.34 15.76
C ASN A 260 -11.71 17.24 16.71
N MET A 261 -12.16 16.10 16.16
CA MET A 261 -12.56 14.92 16.93
C MET A 261 -11.39 14.12 17.49
N LYS A 262 -10.15 14.48 17.15
CA LYS A 262 -8.94 13.73 17.52
C LYS A 262 -9.06 12.26 17.17
N CYS A 263 -9.53 11.97 15.95
CA CYS A 263 -9.67 10.60 15.47
C CYS A 263 -8.33 9.87 15.52
N LYS A 264 -8.34 8.61 15.94
CA LYS A 264 -7.11 7.81 16.02
C LYS A 264 -6.52 7.57 14.62
N HIS A 265 -7.39 7.30 13.64
CA HIS A 265 -7.00 6.88 12.29
C HIS A 265 -7.71 7.70 11.22
N ILE A 266 -6.97 8.09 10.21
CA ILE A 266 -7.49 8.80 9.03
C ILE A 266 -6.99 8.06 7.79
N ILE A 267 -7.91 7.74 6.88
CA ILE A 267 -7.61 7.18 5.57
C ILE A 267 -8.33 8.02 4.52
N SER A 268 -7.58 8.75 3.73
CA SER A 268 -8.11 9.64 2.70
C SER A 268 -7.53 9.30 1.33
N VAL A 269 -8.39 9.20 0.31
CA VAL A 269 -8.02 9.04 -1.10
C VAL A 269 -8.52 10.24 -1.87
N PRO A 270 -7.76 11.35 -1.89
CA PRO A 270 -8.17 12.57 -2.58
C PRO A 270 -8.18 12.35 -4.10
N CYS A 271 -9.31 12.62 -4.74
CA CYS A 271 -9.47 12.40 -6.18
C CYS A 271 -9.45 13.69 -7.01
N CYS A 272 -9.75 14.84 -6.42
CA CYS A 272 -9.84 16.14 -7.09
C CYS A 272 -9.14 17.23 -6.26
N GLN A 273 -8.47 18.15 -6.93
CA GLN A 273 -7.73 19.27 -6.31
C GLN A 273 -7.94 20.54 -7.14
N HIS A 274 -9.22 20.90 -7.37
CA HIS A 274 -9.57 22.06 -8.20
C HIS A 274 -9.24 23.39 -7.53
N GLU A 275 -9.31 23.45 -6.20
CA GLU A 275 -9.03 24.68 -5.43
C GLU A 275 -7.66 25.26 -5.79
N ILE A 276 -6.58 24.51 -5.59
CA ILE A 276 -5.23 24.99 -5.94
C ILE A 276 -5.03 25.07 -7.45
N ASN A 277 -5.62 24.15 -8.23
CA ASN A 277 -5.53 24.21 -9.69
C ASN A 277 -6.03 25.54 -10.25
N ASN A 278 -7.16 26.03 -9.77
CA ASN A 278 -7.73 27.29 -10.22
C ASN A 278 -6.86 28.50 -9.84
N GLN A 279 -6.13 28.44 -8.73
CA GLN A 279 -5.28 29.49 -8.21
C GLN A 279 -3.87 29.51 -8.84
N LEU A 280 -3.36 28.36 -9.31
CA LEU A 280 -2.08 28.31 -10.01
C LEU A 280 -2.18 29.01 -11.37
N SER A 281 -2.15 30.33 -11.35
CA SER A 281 -2.15 31.21 -12.52
C SER A 281 -1.00 32.21 -12.40
N GLY A 282 -0.55 32.73 -13.55
CA GLY A 282 0.51 33.75 -13.59
C GLY A 282 1.92 33.21 -13.76
N ASN A 283 2.92 34.08 -13.53
CA ASN A 283 4.31 33.87 -13.99
C ASN A 283 5.14 32.89 -13.15
N LYS A 284 4.75 32.56 -11.91
CA LYS A 284 5.61 31.79 -10.98
C LYS A 284 5.87 30.35 -11.41
N LEU A 285 4.94 29.71 -12.10
CA LEU A 285 5.08 28.36 -12.64
C LEU A 285 4.68 28.30 -14.12
N HIS A 286 4.99 29.35 -14.88
CA HIS A 286 4.53 29.48 -16.27
C HIS A 286 4.88 28.26 -17.14
N LEU A 287 6.08 27.72 -17.00
CA LEU A 287 6.52 26.53 -17.76
C LEU A 287 5.68 25.28 -17.48
N VAL A 288 5.12 25.16 -16.28
CA VAL A 288 4.21 24.07 -15.89
C VAL A 288 2.78 24.41 -16.29
N ASN A 289 2.34 25.63 -15.95
CA ASN A 289 0.93 26.03 -16.07
C ASN A 289 0.45 26.13 -17.53
N LYS A 290 1.36 26.35 -18.49
CA LYS A 290 1.02 26.36 -19.93
C LYS A 290 0.54 25.00 -20.46
N PHE A 291 0.80 23.90 -19.73
CA PHE A 291 0.33 22.57 -20.07
C PHE A 291 -0.70 22.10 -19.05
N GLY A 292 -1.97 22.00 -19.43
CA GLY A 292 -3.07 21.69 -18.51
C GLY A 292 -2.85 20.41 -17.68
N ILE A 293 -2.30 19.35 -18.30
CA ILE A 293 -2.01 18.09 -17.59
C ILE A 293 -0.89 18.26 -16.54
N LEU A 294 0.11 19.10 -16.80
CA LEU A 294 1.18 19.34 -15.83
C LEU A 294 0.68 20.21 -14.68
N LYS A 295 -0.12 21.24 -14.99
CA LYS A 295 -0.77 22.10 -14.00
C LYS A 295 -1.65 21.26 -13.05
N GLU A 296 -2.47 20.39 -13.60
CA GLU A 296 -3.38 19.53 -12.84
C GLU A 296 -2.60 18.59 -11.90
N ARG A 297 -1.56 17.92 -12.40
CA ARG A 297 -0.71 17.03 -11.59
C ARG A 297 0.04 17.77 -10.49
N MET A 298 0.59 18.96 -10.80
CA MET A 298 1.27 19.80 -9.82
C MET A 298 0.30 20.24 -8.72
N SER A 299 -0.91 20.67 -9.10
CA SER A 299 -1.95 21.05 -8.14
C SER A 299 -2.31 19.91 -7.20
N ALA A 300 -2.43 18.69 -7.73
CA ALA A 300 -2.71 17.50 -6.92
C ALA A 300 -1.59 17.25 -5.90
N ILE A 301 -0.34 17.25 -6.35
CA ILE A 301 0.82 17.03 -5.47
C ILE A 301 0.89 18.11 -4.37
N LEU A 302 0.72 19.39 -4.74
CA LEU A 302 0.78 20.49 -3.78
C LEU A 302 -0.34 20.44 -2.75
N THR A 303 -1.58 20.19 -3.18
CA THR A 303 -2.73 20.07 -2.28
C THR A 303 -2.54 18.94 -1.27
N ASP A 304 -2.14 17.77 -1.76
CA ASP A 304 -2.00 16.60 -0.90
C ASP A 304 -0.76 16.68 0.00
N ALA A 305 0.30 17.37 -0.44
CA ALA A 305 1.44 17.66 0.41
C ALA A 305 1.05 18.61 1.56
N ILE A 306 0.30 19.67 1.28
CA ILE A 306 -0.20 20.60 2.32
C ILE A 306 -1.08 19.85 3.31
N ARG A 307 -2.06 19.05 2.85
CA ARG A 307 -2.93 18.22 3.70
C ARG A 307 -2.13 17.30 4.61
N ALA A 308 -1.17 16.57 4.05
CA ALA A 308 -0.34 15.62 4.80
C ALA A 308 0.50 16.32 5.89
N ASN A 309 1.07 17.48 5.57
CA ASN A 309 1.88 18.26 6.51
C ASN A 309 1.03 18.93 7.60
N ILE A 310 -0.19 19.39 7.30
CA ILE A 310 -1.14 19.89 8.31
C ILE A 310 -1.49 18.77 9.31
N LEU A 311 -1.77 17.56 8.84
CA LEU A 311 -2.02 16.41 9.71
C LEU A 311 -0.80 16.11 10.58
N GLN A 312 0.40 16.17 10.01
CA GLN A 312 1.65 15.96 10.77
C GLN A 312 1.83 17.04 11.84
N TYR A 313 1.61 18.31 11.53
CA TYR A 313 1.61 19.42 12.48
C TYR A 313 0.61 19.17 13.62
N LYS A 314 -0.59 18.63 13.33
CA LYS A 314 -1.62 18.30 14.33
C LYS A 314 -1.35 17.02 15.12
N GLY A 315 -0.14 16.46 15.03
CA GLY A 315 0.32 15.34 15.83
C GLY A 315 0.03 13.97 15.24
N TYR A 316 -0.28 13.87 13.97
CA TYR A 316 -0.45 12.60 13.28
C TYR A 316 0.86 12.11 12.68
N LYS A 317 1.16 10.82 12.84
CA LYS A 317 2.16 10.14 12.00
C LYS A 317 1.53 9.91 10.63
N THR A 318 1.93 10.70 9.65
CA THR A 318 1.32 10.74 8.33
C THR A 318 2.20 10.05 7.30
N GLN A 319 1.57 9.33 6.37
CA GLN A 319 2.20 8.68 5.23
C GLN A 319 1.36 8.95 3.98
N VAL A 320 2.04 9.22 2.88
CA VAL A 320 1.43 9.27 1.54
C VAL A 320 1.84 8.01 0.80
N LEU A 321 0.89 7.22 0.35
CA LEU A 321 1.09 5.89 -0.21
C LEU A 321 0.43 5.79 -1.59
N GLU A 322 0.97 4.94 -2.47
CA GLU A 322 0.23 4.51 -3.65
C GLU A 322 -0.82 3.47 -3.25
N PHE A 323 -2.06 3.75 -3.63
CA PHE A 323 -3.22 2.92 -3.30
C PHE A 323 -3.54 1.92 -4.42
N VAL A 324 -3.45 2.38 -5.67
CA VAL A 324 -3.68 1.56 -6.87
C VAL A 324 -2.54 1.78 -7.85
N ASP A 325 -2.36 0.83 -8.79
CA ASP A 325 -1.36 0.99 -9.83
C ASP A 325 -1.70 2.22 -10.71
N PHE A 326 -0.67 2.92 -11.17
CA PHE A 326 -0.81 4.12 -12.00
C PHE A 326 -1.62 3.85 -13.28
N ASP A 327 -1.51 2.66 -13.85
CA ASP A 327 -2.27 2.24 -15.02
C ASP A 327 -3.79 2.17 -14.76
N ALA A 328 -4.20 2.00 -13.50
CA ALA A 328 -5.61 1.99 -13.13
C ALA A 328 -6.18 3.39 -12.91
N SER A 329 -5.38 4.33 -12.39
CA SER A 329 -5.76 5.73 -12.19
C SER A 329 -4.52 6.60 -11.94
N PRO A 330 -4.40 7.79 -12.58
CA PRO A 330 -3.38 8.78 -12.25
C PRO A 330 -3.61 9.43 -10.87
N LYS A 331 -4.81 9.29 -10.29
CA LYS A 331 -5.21 9.73 -8.95
C LYS A 331 -5.11 8.56 -7.99
N ASN A 332 -3.89 8.14 -7.70
CA ASN A 332 -3.60 6.89 -6.99
C ASN A 332 -2.99 7.08 -5.59
N LEU A 333 -2.97 8.31 -5.09
CA LEU A 333 -2.42 8.59 -3.76
C LEU A 333 -3.46 8.37 -2.66
N LEU A 334 -2.97 7.88 -1.53
CA LEU A 334 -3.72 7.71 -0.29
C LEU A 334 -2.92 8.36 0.84
N ILE A 335 -3.58 9.20 1.62
CA ILE A 335 -3.05 9.77 2.87
C ILE A 335 -3.53 8.89 4.02
N ARG A 336 -2.59 8.28 4.73
CA ARG A 336 -2.83 7.53 5.96
C ARG A 336 -2.23 8.28 7.12
N ALA A 337 -3.01 8.55 8.16
CA ALA A 337 -2.52 9.27 9.32
C ALA A 337 -3.02 8.64 10.63
N ASN A 338 -2.11 8.43 11.56
CA ASN A 338 -2.38 7.85 12.88
C ASN A 338 -2.03 8.87 13.97
N LEU A 339 -2.99 9.17 14.84
CA LEU A 339 -2.79 10.11 15.93
C LEU A 339 -1.70 9.60 16.90
N THR A 340 -0.78 10.47 17.21
CA THR A 340 0.33 10.20 18.13
C THR A 340 0.30 11.15 19.31
N LYS A 341 1.25 11.01 20.24
CA LYS A 341 1.47 11.96 21.33
C LYS A 341 2.48 13.06 20.96
N GLN A 342 2.88 13.16 19.70
CA GLN A 342 3.82 14.18 19.26
C GLN A 342 3.21 15.58 19.40
N LYS A 343 4.02 16.52 19.84
CA LYS A 343 3.64 17.93 19.90
C LYS A 343 3.73 18.55 18.50
N PRO A 344 2.94 19.60 18.21
CA PRO A 344 3.09 20.39 16.99
C PRO A 344 4.54 20.83 16.78
N ASP A 345 5.02 20.72 15.57
CA ASP A 345 6.33 21.25 15.14
C ASP A 345 6.11 22.53 14.32
N GLU A 346 6.40 23.67 14.95
CA GLU A 346 6.19 24.99 14.32
C GLU A 346 7.00 25.16 13.02
N LYS A 347 8.07 24.39 12.84
CA LYS A 347 8.83 24.40 11.61
C LYS A 347 7.99 23.94 10.43
N ILE A 348 7.17 22.89 10.61
CA ILE A 348 6.27 22.37 9.57
C ILE A 348 5.28 23.45 9.16
N LYS A 349 4.70 24.18 10.14
CA LYS A 349 3.77 25.28 9.84
C LYS A 349 4.46 26.38 9.04
N ALA A 350 5.66 26.79 9.45
CA ALA A 350 6.42 27.83 8.73
C ALA A 350 6.74 27.42 7.28
N GLU A 351 7.08 26.14 7.04
CA GLU A 351 7.33 25.60 5.70
C GLU A 351 6.05 25.59 4.84
N ILE A 352 4.88 25.31 5.42
CA ILE A 352 3.58 25.40 4.72
C ILE A 352 3.29 26.86 4.37
N ASP A 353 3.44 27.79 5.33
CA ASP A 353 3.18 29.22 5.14
C ASP A 353 4.05 29.78 4.02
N GLU A 354 5.35 29.45 4.03
CA GLU A 354 6.30 29.86 2.99
C GLU A 354 5.91 29.32 1.60
N LEU A 355 5.58 28.03 1.51
CA LEU A 355 5.14 27.39 0.26
C LEU A 355 3.90 28.09 -0.32
N MET A 356 2.87 28.30 0.51
CA MET A 356 1.62 28.94 0.09
C MET A 356 1.86 30.38 -0.34
N LEU A 357 2.70 31.14 0.38
CA LEU A 357 3.08 32.51 0.03
C LEU A 357 3.85 32.58 -1.29
N GLN A 358 4.84 31.69 -1.47
CA GLN A 358 5.64 31.63 -2.70
C GLN A 358 4.79 31.32 -3.93
N LEU A 359 3.79 30.46 -3.80
CA LEU A 359 2.91 30.08 -4.90
C LEU A 359 1.74 31.05 -5.08
N GLY A 360 1.40 31.85 -4.07
CA GLY A 360 0.24 32.73 -4.04
C GLY A 360 -1.06 31.93 -4.03
N VAL A 361 -1.14 30.87 -3.24
CA VAL A 361 -2.31 30.00 -3.13
C VAL A 361 -2.85 29.96 -1.71
N GLU A 362 -4.16 29.73 -1.61
CA GLU A 362 -4.86 29.45 -0.36
C GLU A 362 -5.38 28.00 -0.39
N GLN A 363 -5.55 27.40 0.78
CA GLN A 363 -6.02 26.01 0.89
C GLN A 363 -7.02 25.89 2.03
N THR A 364 -8.16 25.25 1.75
CA THR A 364 -9.30 25.19 2.66
C THR A 364 -8.95 24.53 4.00
N LEU A 365 -8.23 23.40 4.04
CA LEU A 365 -7.85 22.78 5.31
C LEU A 365 -6.93 23.69 6.14
N TYR A 366 -6.02 24.41 5.48
CA TYR A 366 -5.18 25.39 6.15
C TYR A 366 -6.03 26.47 6.81
N ASN A 367 -6.94 27.07 6.07
CA ASN A 367 -7.82 28.14 6.58
C ASN A 367 -8.70 27.65 7.75
N LEU A 368 -9.32 26.47 7.63
CA LEU A 368 -10.10 25.83 8.69
C LEU A 368 -9.28 25.50 9.94
N THR A 369 -7.98 25.29 9.79
CA THR A 369 -7.10 24.82 10.86
C THR A 369 -6.41 25.94 11.62
N PHE A 370 -6.06 27.05 10.93
CA PHE A 370 -5.21 28.12 11.47
C PHE A 370 -5.87 29.49 11.47
N ASN A 371 -6.82 29.77 10.56
CA ASN A 371 -7.51 31.07 10.48
C ASN A 371 -8.88 30.94 11.20
N LYS A 372 -8.89 31.16 12.52
CA LYS A 372 -10.12 31.25 13.32
C LYS A 372 -10.64 32.67 13.38
#